data_443f73e8845598f114a1b998f5d2b2e7
#
_entry.id   443f73e8845598f114a1b998f5d2b2e7
#
_cell.length_a   1.000
_cell.length_b   1.000
_cell.length_c   1.000
_cell.angle_alpha   90.00
_cell.angle_beta   90.00
_cell.angle_gamma   90.00
#
_symmetry.space_group_name_H-M   'P 1'
#
loop_
_entity.id
_entity.type
_entity.pdbx_description
1 polymer ?
#
loop_
_entity_poly.entity_id
_entity_poly.type
_entity_poly.pdbx_seq_one_letter_code
_entity_poly.pdbx_strand_id
1 'polypeptide(L)'
;MAPATALAGGYMFAIETGFTDVVTHPSGYVGSGGTLTVTVCIDPTSANASDMVIPTQNVIRTWNARVPTTDNVASPAPDVPSTRFDYESMLLHEIGHCQGVSHPALGSESGLGSPDVDYTRSTDGGDGYDLDPGSDMLIATPDDVRGNDVNLNWFRIGINNPFLTSLPAFLDASNFSQSLAHLPGGDNYAAGGSDVVAGHFGFSDTEAVMHQGQSVGEAQRTLTADDLGMIRYAESGLDESDGSGDDYDLVLSYAGLTASCDIVIDSTSSGSIGSCSLLGAFVGTDHHVRITSADLTYNSVGPSWYFNQLSNEVIEPGPFVASVPSLRPFGFAAAGLVLAVAGSLALQNRHGSN
;
A
#
# COMPACT_ATOMS: atom_id res chain seq x y z
N MET A 1 3.86 -29.43 3.07
CA MET A 1 3.64 -28.35 2.07
C MET A 1 3.38 -27.11 2.92
N ALA A 2 4.16 -26.07 2.79
CA ALA A 2 3.87 -24.83 3.49
C ALA A 2 2.58 -24.23 2.89
N PRO A 3 1.65 -23.71 3.71
CA PRO A 3 0.48 -23.03 3.17
C PRO A 3 0.93 -21.77 2.41
N ALA A 4 0.38 -21.58 1.26
CA ALA A 4 0.60 -20.38 0.44
C ALA A 4 -0.36 -19.27 0.89
N THR A 5 -0.05 -18.02 0.65
CA THR A 5 -0.46 -16.84 1.41
C THR A 5 -0.90 -15.64 0.55
N ALA A 6 -1.95 -14.95 0.90
CA ALA A 6 -2.59 -13.88 0.12
C ALA A 6 -2.30 -12.44 0.59
N LEU A 7 -2.56 -11.50 -0.29
CA LEU A 7 -2.65 -10.07 -0.05
C LEU A 7 -3.99 -9.58 -0.63
N ALA A 8 -4.66 -8.65 0.04
CA ALA A 8 -5.90 -8.04 -0.41
C ALA A 8 -5.84 -6.52 -0.21
N GLY A 9 -6.12 -5.73 -1.25
CA GLY A 9 -6.12 -4.28 -1.20
C GLY A 9 -6.99 -3.67 -2.29
N GLY A 10 -7.35 -2.40 -2.15
CA GLY A 10 -8.20 -1.66 -3.07
C GLY A 10 -7.52 -0.41 -3.62
N TYR A 11 -8.09 0.16 -4.69
CA TYR A 11 -7.66 1.42 -5.27
C TYR A 11 -8.72 2.50 -5.12
N MET A 12 -8.27 3.74 -4.97
CA MET A 12 -9.13 4.90 -5.09
C MET A 12 -9.75 4.96 -6.49
N PHE A 13 -10.94 5.55 -6.59
CA PHE A 13 -11.74 5.61 -7.82
C PHE A 13 -12.35 4.28 -8.31
N ALA A 14 -12.05 3.13 -7.68
CA ALA A 14 -12.78 1.91 -7.95
C ALA A 14 -14.20 2.00 -7.38
N ILE A 15 -15.20 1.63 -8.20
CA ILE A 15 -16.63 1.64 -7.83
C ILE A 15 -17.34 0.43 -8.39
N GLU A 16 -18.42 0.00 -7.74
CA GLU A 16 -19.18 -1.20 -8.12
C GLU A 16 -19.79 -1.14 -9.51
N THR A 17 -20.11 0.05 -9.99
CA THR A 17 -20.79 0.24 -11.29
C THR A 17 -19.83 0.81 -12.33
N GLY A 18 -19.21 -0.06 -13.12
CA GLY A 18 -18.50 0.31 -14.35
C GLY A 18 -17.01 0.55 -14.22
N PHE A 19 -16.45 0.63 -13.00
CA PHE A 19 -15.02 0.88 -12.74
C PHE A 19 -14.51 0.01 -11.58
N THR A 20 -14.80 -1.27 -11.63
CA THR A 20 -14.46 -2.21 -10.55
C THR A 20 -12.99 -2.58 -10.51
N ASP A 21 -12.35 -2.52 -11.65
CA ASP A 21 -10.97 -2.93 -11.92
C ASP A 21 -10.00 -1.75 -12.06
N VAL A 22 -10.38 -0.57 -11.54
CA VAL A 22 -9.52 0.60 -11.59
C VAL A 22 -8.21 0.35 -10.85
N VAL A 23 -7.10 0.69 -11.52
CA VAL A 23 -5.78 0.85 -10.93
C VAL A 23 -5.48 2.35 -10.84
N THR A 24 -5.15 2.82 -9.64
CA THR A 24 -4.87 4.24 -9.42
C THR A 24 -3.37 4.48 -9.34
N HIS A 25 -2.91 5.42 -10.15
CA HIS A 25 -1.51 5.84 -10.20
C HIS A 25 -1.31 7.19 -9.50
N PRO A 26 -0.17 7.40 -8.83
CA PRO A 26 0.15 8.66 -8.19
C PRO A 26 0.22 9.86 -9.15
N SER A 27 0.25 11.06 -8.56
CA SER A 27 0.42 12.31 -9.30
C SER A 27 1.67 12.28 -10.18
N GLY A 28 1.55 12.79 -11.39
CA GLY A 28 2.65 12.87 -12.36
C GLY A 28 2.82 11.65 -13.27
N TYR A 29 2.17 10.51 -13.01
CA TYR A 29 2.23 9.37 -13.93
C TYR A 29 1.56 9.69 -15.26
N VAL A 30 2.22 9.36 -16.36
CA VAL A 30 1.75 9.65 -17.73
C VAL A 30 1.79 8.45 -18.67
N GLY A 31 1.90 7.23 -18.13
CA GLY A 31 2.01 6.01 -18.93
C GLY A 31 3.44 5.78 -19.45
N SER A 32 4.44 6.24 -18.74
CA SER A 32 5.85 6.01 -19.06
C SER A 32 6.63 5.65 -17.81
N GLY A 33 7.59 4.76 -17.98
CA GLY A 33 8.38 4.22 -16.88
C GLY A 33 9.49 5.15 -16.40
N GLY A 34 10.19 4.65 -15.37
CA GLY A 34 11.28 5.34 -14.69
C GLY A 34 10.92 5.76 -13.28
N THR A 35 11.72 6.63 -12.66
CA THR A 35 11.43 7.09 -11.30
C THR A 35 10.37 8.19 -11.32
N LEU A 36 9.24 7.93 -10.64
CA LEU A 36 8.18 8.90 -10.42
C LEU A 36 8.35 9.51 -9.02
N THR A 37 8.73 10.77 -8.95
CA THR A 37 8.88 11.48 -7.68
C THR A 37 7.62 12.27 -7.38
N VAL A 38 6.99 11.99 -6.24
CA VAL A 38 5.84 12.73 -5.69
C VAL A 38 6.31 13.53 -4.48
N THR A 39 6.09 14.83 -4.52
CA THR A 39 6.50 15.74 -3.45
C THR A 39 5.42 15.89 -2.39
N VAL A 40 5.82 15.82 -1.12
CA VAL A 40 4.95 16.00 0.06
C VAL A 40 5.40 17.22 0.83
N CYS A 41 4.50 18.13 1.14
CA CYS A 41 4.81 19.33 1.92
C CYS A 41 3.74 19.63 2.96
N ILE A 42 4.09 20.48 3.91
CA ILE A 42 3.18 20.96 4.95
C ILE A 42 2.89 22.42 4.67
N ASP A 43 1.61 22.80 4.62
CA ASP A 43 1.23 24.20 4.52
C ASP A 43 1.76 24.95 5.75
N PRO A 44 2.56 26.01 5.59
CA PRO A 44 3.17 26.72 6.71
C PRO A 44 2.13 27.44 7.59
N THR A 45 0.89 27.58 7.13
CA THR A 45 -0.20 28.18 7.90
C THR A 45 -1.00 27.17 8.70
N SER A 46 -0.75 25.87 8.50
CA SER A 46 -1.40 24.79 9.24
C SER A 46 -1.15 24.90 10.75
N ALA A 47 -2.15 24.56 11.53
CA ALA A 47 -1.96 24.36 12.95
C ALA A 47 -0.89 23.28 13.20
N ASN A 48 0.04 23.53 14.14
CA ASN A 48 1.14 22.62 14.48
C ASN A 48 2.13 22.28 13.33
N ALA A 49 2.22 23.12 12.28
CA ALA A 49 3.07 22.84 11.11
C ALA A 49 4.51 22.44 11.49
N SER A 50 5.10 23.08 12.50
CA SER A 50 6.44 22.74 13.00
C SER A 50 6.52 21.35 13.65
N ASP A 51 5.46 20.92 14.34
CA ASP A 51 5.43 19.63 15.04
C ASP A 51 5.20 18.47 14.06
N MET A 52 4.64 18.76 12.91
CA MET A 52 4.36 17.78 11.83
C MET A 52 5.60 17.37 11.04
N VAL A 53 6.70 18.15 11.08
CA VAL A 53 7.87 17.96 10.21
C VAL A 53 8.50 16.57 10.38
N ILE A 54 8.82 16.16 11.60
CA ILE A 54 9.46 14.87 11.87
C ILE A 54 8.53 13.70 11.54
N PRO A 55 7.27 13.65 12.01
CA PRO A 55 6.34 12.61 11.61
C PRO A 55 6.17 12.49 10.08
N THR A 56 6.09 13.61 9.36
CA THR A 56 5.97 13.59 7.90
C THR A 56 7.21 12.98 7.24
N GLN A 57 8.40 13.32 7.71
CA GLN A 57 9.64 12.71 7.21
C GLN A 57 9.73 11.22 7.55
N ASN A 58 9.24 10.80 8.72
CA ASN A 58 9.16 9.40 9.11
C ASN A 58 8.25 8.62 8.14
N VAL A 59 7.04 9.12 7.90
CA VAL A 59 6.07 8.51 6.98
C VAL A 59 6.65 8.36 5.58
N ILE A 60 7.29 9.41 5.05
CA ILE A 60 7.95 9.36 3.73
C ILE A 60 9.02 8.27 3.70
N ARG A 61 9.84 8.16 4.74
CA ARG A 61 10.86 7.10 4.83
C ARG A 61 10.23 5.72 4.89
N THR A 62 9.16 5.54 5.65
CA THR A 62 8.43 4.27 5.77
C THR A 62 7.88 3.81 4.42
N TRP A 63 7.18 4.68 3.68
CA TRP A 63 6.69 4.37 2.34
C TRP A 63 7.82 4.09 1.34
N ASN A 64 8.90 4.84 1.39
CA ASN A 64 10.04 4.63 0.48
C ASN A 64 10.84 3.36 0.82
N ALA A 65 10.94 2.98 2.09
CA ALA A 65 11.67 1.78 2.51
C ALA A 65 11.00 0.48 2.06
N ARG A 66 9.65 0.47 1.95
CA ARG A 66 8.87 -0.66 1.43
C ARG A 66 9.15 -1.98 2.13
N VAL A 67 9.30 -1.94 3.44
CA VAL A 67 9.55 -3.11 4.27
C VAL A 67 8.23 -3.59 4.87
N PRO A 68 7.71 -4.74 4.45
CA PRO A 68 6.49 -5.30 5.04
C PRO A 68 6.78 -5.85 6.44
N THR A 69 5.90 -5.53 7.38
CA THR A 69 6.01 -5.95 8.78
C THR A 69 4.76 -6.66 9.26
N THR A 70 4.90 -7.43 10.33
CA THR A 70 3.83 -7.90 11.21
C THR A 70 4.01 -7.27 12.58
N ASP A 71 3.04 -7.42 13.47
CA ASP A 71 3.08 -6.82 14.80
C ASP A 71 3.28 -5.29 14.74
N ASN A 72 2.65 -4.66 13.74
CA ASN A 72 2.79 -3.25 13.46
C ASN A 72 1.84 -2.36 14.26
N VAL A 73 0.92 -2.96 15.02
CA VAL A 73 0.01 -2.25 15.93
C VAL A 73 0.53 -2.36 17.35
N ALA A 74 0.79 -1.24 17.99
CA ALA A 74 1.08 -1.18 19.41
C ALA A 74 -0.11 -0.53 20.16
N SER A 75 -0.85 -1.31 20.93
CA SER A 75 -2.00 -0.84 21.70
C SER A 75 -2.04 -1.50 23.11
N PRO A 76 -1.69 -0.77 24.20
CA PRO A 76 -1.25 0.63 24.23
C PRO A 76 0.17 0.80 23.70
N ALA A 77 0.39 1.89 22.96
CA ALA A 77 1.73 2.26 22.53
C ALA A 77 2.53 2.87 23.70
N PRO A 78 3.81 2.52 23.86
CA PRO A 78 4.61 2.95 25.01
C PRO A 78 4.90 4.46 25.03
N ASP A 79 4.87 5.12 23.87
CA ASP A 79 5.18 6.53 23.70
C ASP A 79 3.97 7.42 23.44
N VAL A 80 2.84 6.84 23.01
CA VAL A 80 1.60 7.59 22.74
C VAL A 80 0.74 7.68 24.00
N PRO A 81 0.41 8.88 24.50
CA PRO A 81 -0.50 9.01 25.63
C PRO A 81 -1.88 8.39 25.32
N SER A 82 -2.43 7.64 26.27
CA SER A 82 -3.69 6.88 26.13
C SER A 82 -4.94 7.72 25.78
N THR A 83 -4.82 9.03 25.78
CA THR A 83 -5.89 9.98 25.42
C THR A 83 -5.61 10.73 24.13
N ARG A 84 -4.57 10.37 23.39
CA ARG A 84 -4.17 11.04 22.17
C ARG A 84 -4.13 10.09 20.98
N PHE A 85 -4.45 10.62 19.82
CA PHE A 85 -4.21 9.96 18.55
C PHE A 85 -2.76 10.19 18.11
N ASP A 86 -2.14 9.16 17.54
CA ASP A 86 -0.82 9.29 16.95
C ASP A 86 -0.91 9.92 15.56
N TYR A 87 -0.34 11.12 15.41
CA TYR A 87 -0.36 11.83 14.14
C TYR A 87 0.40 11.09 13.03
N GLU A 88 1.52 10.43 13.38
CA GLU A 88 2.33 9.70 12.41
C GLU A 88 1.56 8.50 11.83
N SER A 89 0.81 7.78 12.64
CA SER A 89 -0.04 6.66 12.19
C SER A 89 -1.15 7.14 11.26
N MET A 90 -1.88 8.20 11.63
CA MET A 90 -2.88 8.80 10.77
C MET A 90 -2.28 9.26 9.45
N LEU A 91 -1.13 9.94 9.49
CA LEU A 91 -0.49 10.44 8.29
C LEU A 91 0.02 9.32 7.38
N LEU A 92 0.49 8.20 7.95
CA LEU A 92 0.90 7.03 7.20
C LEU A 92 -0.27 6.46 6.38
N HIS A 93 -1.45 6.37 6.98
CA HIS A 93 -2.70 5.97 6.33
C HIS A 93 -3.10 6.96 5.21
N GLU A 94 -3.22 8.23 5.53
CA GLU A 94 -3.71 9.25 4.59
C GLU A 94 -2.75 9.44 3.39
N ILE A 95 -1.45 9.29 3.58
CA ILE A 95 -0.48 9.29 2.48
C ILE A 95 -0.70 8.08 1.57
N GLY A 96 -1.14 6.93 2.08
CA GLY A 96 -1.56 5.79 1.25
C GLY A 96 -2.69 6.18 0.30
N HIS A 97 -3.74 6.83 0.80
CA HIS A 97 -4.82 7.37 -0.05
C HIS A 97 -4.28 8.35 -1.08
N CYS A 98 -3.42 9.26 -0.68
CA CYS A 98 -2.81 10.24 -1.58
C CYS A 98 -1.90 9.61 -2.66
N GLN A 99 -1.49 8.37 -2.51
CA GLN A 99 -0.78 7.58 -3.51
C GLN A 99 -1.71 6.72 -4.39
N GLY A 100 -3.00 6.67 -4.07
CA GLY A 100 -4.00 5.94 -4.84
C GLY A 100 -4.52 4.65 -4.21
N VAL A 101 -4.02 4.26 -3.03
CA VAL A 101 -4.49 3.07 -2.31
C VAL A 101 -5.78 3.38 -1.56
N SER A 102 -6.75 2.49 -1.62
CA SER A 102 -7.99 2.54 -0.84
C SER A 102 -7.94 1.58 0.35
N HIS A 103 -8.99 1.59 1.16
CA HIS A 103 -9.14 0.63 2.24
C HIS A 103 -9.19 -0.80 1.69
N PRO A 104 -8.50 -1.78 2.30
CA PRO A 104 -8.61 -3.18 1.91
C PRO A 104 -9.99 -3.73 2.24
N ALA A 105 -10.64 -3.16 3.23
CA ALA A 105 -11.94 -3.54 3.75
C ALA A 105 -13.02 -2.54 3.30
N LEU A 106 -13.44 -2.60 2.05
CA LEU A 106 -14.54 -1.74 1.55
C LEU A 106 -15.82 -1.89 2.39
N GLY A 107 -15.96 -3.01 3.05
CA GLY A 107 -17.01 -3.29 4.00
C GLY A 107 -17.12 -2.31 5.15
N SER A 108 -16.03 -1.81 5.68
CA SER A 108 -16.01 -0.87 6.79
C SER A 108 -16.67 0.47 6.47
N GLU A 109 -16.76 0.84 5.20
CA GLU A 109 -17.29 2.12 4.77
C GLU A 109 -18.83 2.21 4.81
N SER A 110 -19.54 1.10 4.92
CA SER A 110 -21.00 1.10 4.97
C SER A 110 -21.59 1.25 6.35
N GLY A 111 -20.78 1.43 7.39
CA GLY A 111 -21.25 1.62 8.76
C GLY A 111 -21.65 0.34 9.47
N LEU A 112 -21.14 -0.81 9.04
CA LEU A 112 -21.21 -2.04 9.82
C LEU A 112 -20.45 -1.88 11.13
N GLY A 113 -20.91 -2.58 12.19
CA GLY A 113 -20.20 -2.61 13.45
C GLY A 113 -19.09 -3.66 13.43
N SER A 114 -18.02 -3.47 14.22
CA SER A 114 -17.06 -4.54 14.48
C SER A 114 -17.78 -5.79 15.05
N PRO A 115 -17.52 -7.02 14.55
CA PRO A 115 -16.45 -7.44 13.63
C PRO A 115 -16.82 -7.43 12.14
N ASP A 116 -17.92 -6.85 11.76
CA ASP A 116 -18.53 -6.98 10.43
C ASP A 116 -17.97 -5.98 9.40
N VAL A 117 -16.73 -5.55 9.57
CA VAL A 117 -16.21 -4.34 8.88
C VAL A 117 -15.31 -4.61 7.69
N ASP A 118 -15.11 -5.86 7.26
CA ASP A 118 -13.94 -6.20 6.47
C ASP A 118 -14.22 -6.78 5.09
N TYR A 119 -15.34 -6.40 4.43
CA TYR A 119 -15.77 -7.12 3.23
C TYR A 119 -16.11 -6.23 2.06
N THR A 120 -16.03 -6.78 0.86
CA THR A 120 -16.43 -6.10 -0.36
C THR A 120 -17.93 -5.81 -0.38
N ARG A 121 -18.31 -4.73 -1.03
CA ARG A 121 -19.70 -4.37 -1.22
C ARG A 121 -20.41 -5.35 -2.14
N SER A 122 -21.72 -5.55 -1.85
CA SER A 122 -22.63 -6.31 -2.68
C SER A 122 -23.13 -5.48 -3.88
N THR A 123 -23.32 -6.15 -5.01
CA THR A 123 -24.00 -5.59 -6.20
C THR A 123 -25.39 -6.16 -6.42
N ASP A 124 -25.95 -6.90 -5.49
CA ASP A 124 -27.28 -7.52 -5.60
C ASP A 124 -28.44 -6.54 -5.58
N GLY A 125 -28.18 -5.24 -5.55
CA GLY A 125 -29.14 -4.14 -5.58
C GLY A 125 -29.53 -3.61 -4.22
N GLY A 126 -28.90 -4.10 -3.14
CA GLY A 126 -29.20 -3.71 -1.77
C GLY A 126 -28.21 -2.77 -1.12
N ASP A 127 -27.06 -2.47 -1.73
CA ASP A 127 -25.92 -1.76 -1.13
C ASP A 127 -25.50 -2.38 0.23
N GLY A 128 -25.89 -3.60 0.46
CA GLY A 128 -25.54 -4.41 1.62
C GLY A 128 -24.35 -5.32 1.31
N TYR A 129 -23.81 -5.93 2.37
CA TYR A 129 -22.77 -6.96 2.21
C TYR A 129 -23.42 -8.32 2.16
N ASP A 130 -23.06 -9.10 1.16
CA ASP A 130 -23.53 -10.47 0.98
C ASP A 130 -22.43 -11.42 1.47
N LEU A 131 -22.45 -11.72 2.76
CA LEU A 131 -21.50 -12.60 3.42
C LEU A 131 -22.20 -13.73 4.14
N ASP A 132 -21.67 -14.93 3.94
CA ASP A 132 -21.96 -16.07 4.77
C ASP A 132 -20.82 -16.26 5.79
N PRO A 133 -21.08 -16.24 7.10
CA PRO A 133 -20.05 -16.36 8.15
C PRO A 133 -19.42 -17.76 8.21
N GLY A 134 -19.66 -18.62 7.22
CA GLY A 134 -19.04 -19.94 7.18
C GLY A 134 -19.50 -20.88 8.30
N SER A 135 -18.67 -21.87 8.59
CA SER A 135 -18.98 -22.93 9.54
C SER A 135 -18.81 -22.53 11.01
N ASP A 136 -18.01 -21.54 11.30
CA ASP A 136 -17.79 -21.03 12.65
C ASP A 136 -18.82 -19.97 13.08
N MET A 137 -19.65 -19.50 12.15
CA MET A 137 -20.69 -18.49 12.37
C MET A 137 -20.14 -17.14 12.87
N LEU A 138 -18.87 -16.86 12.63
CA LEU A 138 -18.22 -15.59 12.95
C LEU A 138 -17.82 -14.90 11.65
N ILE A 139 -18.08 -13.61 11.54
CA ILE A 139 -17.63 -12.78 10.42
C ILE A 139 -16.17 -12.35 10.64
N ALA A 140 -15.45 -12.09 9.58
CA ALA A 140 -14.02 -11.81 9.56
C ALA A 140 -13.14 -13.02 9.89
N THR A 141 -13.51 -14.20 9.43
CA THR A 141 -12.76 -15.43 9.65
C THR A 141 -12.36 -16.14 8.36
N PRO A 142 -11.39 -17.06 8.40
CA PRO A 142 -10.85 -17.70 7.17
C PRO A 142 -11.85 -18.58 6.40
N ASP A 143 -12.98 -18.94 6.99
CA ASP A 143 -14.00 -19.79 6.36
C ASP A 143 -15.22 -19.01 5.87
N ASP A 144 -15.18 -17.68 5.93
CA ASP A 144 -16.21 -16.84 5.36
C ASP A 144 -16.35 -17.06 3.86
N VAL A 145 -17.60 -17.08 3.41
CA VAL A 145 -17.94 -17.17 2.01
C VAL A 145 -18.49 -15.82 1.57
N ARG A 146 -17.82 -15.16 0.64
CA ARG A 146 -18.37 -13.96 0.04
C ARG A 146 -19.43 -14.33 -1.00
N GLY A 147 -20.40 -13.45 -1.19
CA GLY A 147 -21.40 -13.57 -2.24
C GLY A 147 -20.85 -13.42 -3.64
N ASN A 148 -21.74 -13.41 -4.62
CA ASN A 148 -21.43 -13.25 -6.04
C ASN A 148 -21.24 -11.79 -6.47
N ASP A 149 -20.93 -10.91 -5.53
CA ASP A 149 -20.79 -9.50 -5.73
C ASP A 149 -19.49 -9.10 -6.41
N VAL A 150 -19.44 -7.88 -6.88
CA VAL A 150 -18.25 -7.33 -7.50
C VAL A 150 -17.12 -7.20 -6.47
N ASN A 151 -15.99 -7.78 -6.79
CA ASN A 151 -14.79 -7.66 -5.98
C ASN A 151 -14.00 -6.43 -6.41
N LEU A 152 -13.91 -5.43 -5.54
CA LEU A 152 -13.09 -4.24 -5.75
C LEU A 152 -11.67 -4.39 -5.18
N ASN A 153 -11.42 -5.48 -4.46
CA ASN A 153 -10.13 -5.76 -3.86
C ASN A 153 -9.27 -6.64 -4.76
N TRP A 154 -8.03 -6.28 -4.85
CA TRP A 154 -6.98 -7.06 -5.50
C TRP A 154 -6.33 -8.00 -4.49
N PHE A 155 -6.06 -9.23 -4.90
CA PHE A 155 -5.40 -10.23 -4.07
C PHE A 155 -4.41 -11.06 -4.87
N ARG A 156 -3.50 -11.70 -4.16
CA ARG A 156 -2.50 -12.56 -4.77
C ARG A 156 -3.11 -13.88 -5.20
N ILE A 157 -2.90 -14.26 -6.47
CA ILE A 157 -3.44 -15.48 -7.07
C ILE A 157 -3.04 -16.72 -6.28
N GLY A 158 -4.01 -17.57 -5.96
CA GLY A 158 -3.81 -18.83 -5.26
C GLY A 158 -3.58 -18.71 -3.75
N ILE A 159 -3.82 -17.56 -3.14
CA ILE A 159 -3.44 -17.28 -1.77
C ILE A 159 -4.59 -16.56 -1.05
N ASN A 160 -4.79 -16.86 0.24
CA ASN A 160 -5.83 -16.25 1.08
C ASN A 160 -5.30 -15.87 2.48
N ASN A 161 -4.25 -15.06 2.54
CA ASN A 161 -3.74 -14.46 3.77
C ASN A 161 -3.02 -13.14 3.46
N PRO A 162 -3.61 -11.99 3.76
CA PRO A 162 -3.05 -10.67 3.45
C PRO A 162 -1.86 -10.26 4.33
N PHE A 163 -1.57 -10.97 5.42
CA PHE A 163 -0.62 -10.51 6.43
C PHE A 163 0.79 -11.06 6.30
N LEU A 164 1.06 -11.92 5.34
CA LEU A 164 2.39 -12.46 5.15
C LEU A 164 3.36 -11.46 4.53
N THR A 165 4.52 -11.35 5.14
CA THR A 165 5.59 -10.44 4.70
C THR A 165 6.35 -10.87 3.45
N SER A 166 6.16 -12.11 2.97
CA SER A 166 6.81 -12.59 1.75
C SER A 166 6.07 -12.12 0.50
N LEU A 167 6.53 -11.02 -0.09
CA LEU A 167 6.05 -10.54 -1.39
C LEU A 167 6.82 -11.21 -2.54
N PRO A 168 6.17 -11.48 -3.70
CA PRO A 168 6.90 -11.85 -4.90
C PRO A 168 7.84 -10.72 -5.34
N ALA A 169 8.82 -11.06 -6.18
CA ALA A 169 9.79 -10.07 -6.67
C ALA A 169 9.13 -8.95 -7.46
N PHE A 170 8.05 -9.27 -8.16
CA PHE A 170 7.20 -8.33 -8.90
C PHE A 170 5.73 -8.58 -8.55
N LEU A 171 4.91 -7.57 -8.74
CA LEU A 171 3.47 -7.58 -8.48
C LEU A 171 2.79 -7.03 -9.73
N ASP A 172 2.16 -7.92 -10.49
CA ASP A 172 1.50 -7.63 -11.76
C ASP A 172 0.31 -8.58 -11.99
N ALA A 173 -0.37 -8.47 -13.11
CA ALA A 173 -1.52 -9.30 -13.46
C ALA A 173 -1.22 -10.81 -13.54
N SER A 174 0.06 -11.23 -13.54
CA SER A 174 0.42 -12.65 -13.50
C SER A 174 0.31 -13.25 -12.09
N ASN A 175 0.33 -12.42 -11.04
CA ASN A 175 0.28 -12.88 -9.66
C ASN A 175 -0.71 -12.13 -8.76
N PHE A 176 -1.38 -11.10 -9.27
CA PHE A 176 -2.49 -10.40 -8.62
C PHE A 176 -3.76 -10.47 -9.46
N SER A 177 -4.94 -10.46 -8.82
CA SER A 177 -6.24 -10.59 -9.48
C SER A 177 -7.36 -10.12 -8.59
N GLN A 178 -8.49 -9.74 -9.22
CA GLN A 178 -9.80 -9.58 -8.57
C GLN A 178 -10.71 -10.81 -8.77
N SER A 179 -10.32 -11.77 -9.60
CA SER A 179 -11.18 -12.91 -9.93
C SER A 179 -11.21 -13.93 -8.79
N LEU A 180 -12.38 -14.15 -8.22
CA LEU A 180 -12.62 -15.14 -7.17
C LEU A 180 -12.17 -16.55 -7.54
N ALA A 181 -12.18 -16.89 -8.84
CA ALA A 181 -11.66 -18.17 -9.34
C ALA A 181 -10.16 -18.38 -9.06
N HIS A 182 -9.45 -17.32 -8.74
CA HIS A 182 -8.03 -17.36 -8.40
C HIS A 182 -7.77 -17.52 -6.90
N LEU A 183 -8.80 -17.50 -6.06
CA LEU A 183 -8.68 -17.75 -4.63
C LEU A 183 -8.65 -19.25 -4.32
N PRO A 184 -7.87 -19.72 -3.34
CA PRO A 184 -7.91 -21.08 -2.86
C PRO A 184 -9.27 -21.37 -2.22
N GLY A 185 -9.91 -22.48 -2.63
CA GLY A 185 -11.21 -22.86 -2.10
C GLY A 185 -12.42 -22.13 -2.69
N GLY A 186 -12.26 -21.52 -3.87
CA GLY A 186 -13.33 -20.79 -4.55
C GLY A 186 -13.65 -19.47 -3.89
N ASP A 187 -14.91 -19.28 -3.48
CA ASP A 187 -15.38 -18.01 -2.91
C ASP A 187 -14.93 -17.76 -1.46
N ASN A 188 -14.35 -18.76 -0.81
CA ASN A 188 -13.86 -18.61 0.55
C ASN A 188 -12.62 -17.72 0.58
N TYR A 189 -12.69 -16.58 1.30
CA TYR A 189 -11.56 -15.73 1.47
C TYR A 189 -11.71 -14.80 2.68
N ALA A 190 -10.59 -14.42 3.27
CA ALA A 190 -10.52 -13.34 4.22
C ALA A 190 -9.94 -12.11 3.52
N ALA A 191 -10.66 -11.02 3.53
CA ALA A 191 -10.31 -9.80 2.80
C ALA A 191 -10.03 -8.62 3.69
N GLY A 192 -10.23 -8.74 4.98
CA GLY A 192 -10.03 -7.63 5.89
C GLY A 192 -8.57 -7.36 6.18
N GLY A 193 -8.23 -6.10 6.33
CA GLY A 193 -6.93 -5.66 6.81
C GLY A 193 -6.87 -5.52 8.33
N SER A 194 -7.92 -5.92 9.08
CA SER A 194 -8.02 -5.73 10.52
C SER A 194 -7.17 -6.70 11.34
N ASP A 195 -6.84 -6.29 12.57
CA ASP A 195 -6.16 -7.13 13.57
C ASP A 195 -6.97 -8.36 13.96
N VAL A 196 -8.31 -8.30 13.92
CA VAL A 196 -9.20 -9.43 14.17
C VAL A 196 -8.98 -10.52 13.12
N VAL A 197 -8.98 -10.18 11.85
CA VAL A 197 -8.70 -11.13 10.75
C VAL A 197 -7.26 -11.62 10.82
N ALA A 198 -6.30 -10.74 11.09
CA ALA A 198 -4.91 -11.11 11.25
C ALA A 198 -4.68 -12.13 12.37
N GLY A 199 -5.38 -11.94 13.49
CA GLY A 199 -5.34 -12.89 14.62
C GLY A 199 -5.78 -14.29 14.25
N HIS A 200 -6.81 -14.46 13.40
CA HIS A 200 -7.24 -15.76 12.89
C HIS A 200 -6.18 -16.44 12.03
N PHE A 201 -5.36 -15.66 11.32
CA PHE A 201 -4.22 -16.18 10.55
C PHE A 201 -2.94 -16.36 11.37
N GLY A 202 -2.97 -16.07 12.68
CA GLY A 202 -1.82 -16.20 13.57
C GLY A 202 -0.88 -15.00 13.62
N PHE A 203 -1.35 -13.84 13.15
CA PHE A 203 -0.64 -12.56 13.18
C PHE A 203 -1.37 -11.60 14.13
N SER A 204 -1.29 -11.83 15.45
CA SER A 204 -1.81 -10.88 16.44
C SER A 204 -1.12 -9.53 16.32
N ASP A 205 -1.79 -8.48 16.75
CA ASP A 205 -1.24 -7.10 16.72
C ASP A 205 -0.74 -6.64 15.33
N THR A 206 -1.36 -7.17 14.27
CA THR A 206 -1.05 -6.84 12.87
C THR A 206 -2.29 -6.33 12.18
N GLU A 207 -2.19 -5.16 11.55
CA GLU A 207 -3.28 -4.54 10.80
C GLU A 207 -2.71 -3.83 9.57
N ALA A 208 -3.40 -3.91 8.43
CA ALA A 208 -3.05 -3.09 7.27
C ALA A 208 -3.15 -1.60 7.65
N VAL A 209 -2.18 -0.80 7.25
CA VAL A 209 -2.23 0.65 7.51
C VAL A 209 -3.44 1.27 6.84
N MET A 210 -3.83 0.73 5.68
CA MET A 210 -5.01 1.20 4.96
C MET A 210 -6.34 0.69 5.54
N HIS A 211 -6.35 -0.12 6.61
CA HIS A 211 -7.56 -0.43 7.35
C HIS A 211 -8.14 0.84 7.98
N GLN A 212 -9.47 0.98 7.93
CA GLN A 212 -10.14 2.18 8.39
C GLN A 212 -10.20 2.23 9.93
N GLY A 213 -9.66 3.26 10.49
CA GLY A 213 -9.77 3.56 11.91
C GLY A 213 -8.43 3.70 12.60
N GLN A 214 -8.44 4.39 13.72
CA GLN A 214 -7.31 4.54 14.63
C GLN A 214 -7.84 4.79 16.04
N SER A 215 -7.19 4.19 17.04
CA SER A 215 -7.55 4.36 18.44
C SER A 215 -6.61 5.32 19.17
N VAL A 216 -7.11 5.96 20.25
CA VAL A 216 -6.26 6.76 21.14
C VAL A 216 -5.29 5.84 21.90
N GLY A 217 -4.05 6.29 22.06
CA GLY A 217 -3.02 5.52 22.75
C GLY A 217 -2.44 4.37 21.93
N GLU A 218 -2.73 4.33 20.64
CA GLU A 218 -2.25 3.35 19.68
C GLU A 218 -1.23 3.98 18.72
N ALA A 219 -0.29 3.18 18.25
CA ALA A 219 0.65 3.53 17.20
C ALA A 219 0.73 2.42 16.16
N GLN A 220 0.63 2.82 14.88
CA GLN A 220 0.80 1.98 13.71
C GLN A 220 1.69 2.72 12.70
N ARG A 221 3.00 2.49 12.75
CA ARG A 221 3.99 3.31 12.03
C ARG A 221 4.81 2.54 10.99
N THR A 222 4.42 1.30 10.68
CA THR A 222 5.04 0.48 9.64
C THR A 222 3.98 -0.20 8.78
N LEU A 223 4.34 -0.51 7.54
CA LEU A 223 3.44 -1.03 6.51
C LEU A 223 3.32 -2.55 6.59
N THR A 224 2.17 -3.07 6.26
CA THR A 224 2.02 -4.50 5.99
C THR A 224 2.33 -4.83 4.53
N ALA A 225 2.37 -6.11 4.23
CA ALA A 225 2.54 -6.57 2.86
C ALA A 225 1.33 -6.22 1.97
N ASP A 226 0.15 -6.06 2.56
CA ASP A 226 -1.06 -5.65 1.86
C ASP A 226 -0.94 -4.22 1.31
N ASP A 227 -0.56 -3.28 2.18
CA ASP A 227 -0.35 -1.88 1.80
C ASP A 227 0.67 -1.75 0.66
N LEU A 228 1.77 -2.49 0.77
CA LEU A 228 2.84 -2.48 -0.23
C LEU A 228 2.45 -3.16 -1.54
N GLY A 229 1.60 -4.17 -1.48
CA GLY A 229 1.12 -4.91 -2.64
C GLY A 229 0.45 -3.99 -3.65
N MET A 230 -0.41 -3.10 -3.18
CA MET A 230 -1.15 -2.17 -4.04
C MET A 230 -0.24 -1.16 -4.74
N ILE A 231 0.69 -0.54 -4.02
CA ILE A 231 1.64 0.40 -4.62
C ILE A 231 2.48 -0.31 -5.69
N ARG A 232 3.02 -1.49 -5.39
CA ARG A 232 3.87 -2.23 -6.31
C ARG A 232 3.12 -2.79 -7.51
N TYR A 233 1.83 -3.12 -7.35
CA TYR A 233 1.00 -3.51 -8.50
C TYR A 233 0.77 -2.32 -9.44
N ALA A 234 0.45 -1.15 -8.92
CA ALA A 234 0.30 0.05 -9.73
C ALA A 234 1.59 0.40 -10.50
N GLU A 235 2.76 0.08 -9.94
CA GLU A 235 4.06 0.31 -10.56
C GLU A 235 4.31 -0.54 -11.80
N SER A 236 3.55 -1.62 -12.04
CA SER A 236 3.60 -2.38 -13.29
C SER A 236 2.95 -1.68 -14.49
N GLY A 237 2.54 -0.43 -14.33
CA GLY A 237 2.14 0.45 -15.42
C GLY A 237 0.74 0.19 -15.98
N LEU A 238 0.53 0.61 -17.22
CA LEU A 238 -0.76 0.53 -17.92
C LEU A 238 -1.02 -0.85 -18.53
N ASP A 239 0.00 -1.62 -18.76
CA ASP A 239 -0.14 -2.99 -19.31
C ASP A 239 -0.15 -4.06 -18.21
N GLU A 240 -0.06 -3.62 -16.94
CA GLU A 240 -0.08 -4.48 -15.74
C GLU A 240 0.91 -5.65 -15.81
N SER A 241 2.07 -5.40 -16.42
CA SER A 241 3.07 -6.43 -16.69
C SER A 241 4.47 -5.96 -16.29
N ASP A 242 5.12 -6.65 -15.34
CA ASP A 242 6.47 -6.31 -14.91
C ASP A 242 7.50 -6.40 -16.04
N GLY A 243 8.39 -5.44 -16.10
CA GLY A 243 9.50 -5.37 -17.06
C GLY A 243 9.13 -4.68 -18.37
N SER A 244 8.06 -3.95 -18.42
CA SER A 244 7.61 -3.18 -19.58
C SER A 244 8.19 -1.76 -19.62
N GLY A 245 7.82 -0.98 -20.64
CA GLY A 245 8.36 0.38 -20.83
C GLY A 245 7.64 1.45 -20.02
N ASP A 246 6.54 1.14 -19.37
CA ASP A 246 5.70 2.03 -18.59
C ASP A 246 5.74 1.73 -17.08
N ASP A 247 6.50 0.73 -16.65
CA ASP A 247 6.78 0.46 -15.23
C ASP A 247 7.50 1.63 -14.58
N TYR A 248 7.11 1.96 -13.37
CA TYR A 248 7.74 3.08 -12.65
C TYR A 248 8.09 2.72 -11.21
N ASP A 249 9.06 3.43 -10.66
CA ASP A 249 9.42 3.37 -9.25
C ASP A 249 8.91 4.65 -8.56
N LEU A 250 7.95 4.53 -7.66
CA LEU A 250 7.43 5.65 -6.89
C LEU A 250 8.38 6.03 -5.76
N VAL A 251 8.73 7.31 -5.67
CA VAL A 251 9.53 7.87 -4.59
C VAL A 251 8.83 9.11 -4.02
N LEU A 252 8.56 9.11 -2.72
CA LEU A 252 8.09 10.28 -2.00
C LEU A 252 9.27 11.18 -1.60
N SER A 253 9.11 12.50 -1.71
CA SER A 253 10.15 13.47 -1.34
C SER A 253 9.57 14.61 -0.51
N TYR A 254 10.19 14.90 0.64
CA TYR A 254 9.75 16.01 1.48
C TYR A 254 10.17 17.35 0.92
N ALA A 255 9.21 18.22 0.57
CA ALA A 255 9.44 19.54 -0.01
C ALA A 255 9.49 20.69 1.02
N GLY A 256 9.32 20.39 2.31
CA GLY A 256 9.41 21.39 3.37
C GLY A 256 8.09 22.05 3.75
N LEU A 257 8.21 23.19 4.42
CA LEU A 257 7.07 24.03 4.80
C LEU A 257 6.70 24.95 3.61
N THR A 258 5.78 24.50 2.79
CA THR A 258 5.30 25.22 1.58
C THR A 258 3.90 24.70 1.24
N ALA A 259 3.11 25.47 0.49
CA ALA A 259 1.82 25.05 -0.03
C ALA A 259 1.89 24.72 -1.54
N SER A 260 3.08 24.41 -2.06
CA SER A 260 3.29 24.15 -3.51
C SER A 260 4.08 22.86 -3.69
N CYS A 261 3.37 21.74 -3.76
CA CYS A 261 3.88 20.40 -4.00
C CYS A 261 2.73 19.48 -4.48
N ASP A 262 3.00 18.20 -4.71
CA ASP A 262 1.99 17.26 -5.22
C ASP A 262 0.98 16.85 -4.16
N ILE A 263 1.40 16.66 -2.91
CA ILE A 263 0.55 16.35 -1.75
C ILE A 263 0.78 17.42 -0.69
N VAL A 264 -0.21 18.29 -0.51
CA VAL A 264 -0.17 19.36 0.51
C VAL A 264 -0.88 18.88 1.77
N ILE A 265 -0.19 18.92 2.91
CA ILE A 265 -0.77 18.60 4.22
C ILE A 265 -1.22 19.92 4.88
N ASP A 266 -2.52 20.02 5.15
CA ASP A 266 -3.11 21.18 5.83
C ASP A 266 -3.97 20.75 7.02
N SER A 267 -4.33 21.70 7.87
CA SER A 267 -5.20 21.49 9.02
C SER A 267 -6.61 22.02 8.75
N THR A 268 -7.59 21.29 9.26
CA THR A 268 -8.99 21.73 9.28
C THR A 268 -9.50 21.85 10.72
N SER A 269 -10.58 22.58 10.93
CA SER A 269 -11.24 22.69 12.23
C SER A 269 -12.43 21.75 12.39
N SER A 270 -12.72 20.92 11.42
CA SER A 270 -13.87 20.01 11.40
C SER A 270 -13.60 18.82 10.46
N GLY A 271 -14.47 17.83 10.49
CA GLY A 271 -14.38 16.65 9.63
C GLY A 271 -13.83 15.42 10.35
N SER A 272 -13.38 14.44 9.58
CA SER A 272 -12.73 13.21 10.04
C SER A 272 -11.39 13.49 10.74
N ILE A 273 -10.80 12.46 11.32
CA ILE A 273 -9.47 12.53 11.94
C ILE A 273 -8.44 12.97 10.90
N GLY A 274 -8.39 12.29 9.77
CA GLY A 274 -7.63 12.61 8.58
C GLY A 274 -8.48 12.41 7.32
N SER A 275 -8.02 12.92 6.18
CA SER A 275 -8.62 12.69 4.87
C SER A 275 -7.68 13.13 3.76
N CYS A 276 -7.51 12.32 2.72
CA CYS A 276 -6.90 12.75 1.47
C CYS A 276 -7.98 12.93 0.40
N SER A 277 -8.21 14.17 -0.02
CA SER A 277 -9.13 14.51 -1.10
C SER A 277 -8.42 14.47 -2.44
N LEU A 278 -8.95 13.66 -3.37
CA LEU A 278 -8.30 13.38 -4.66
C LEU A 278 -9.15 13.86 -5.83
N LEU A 279 -8.47 14.36 -6.85
CA LEU A 279 -9.00 14.44 -8.21
C LEU A 279 -8.18 13.51 -9.10
N GLY A 280 -8.86 12.85 -10.04
CA GLY A 280 -8.24 11.91 -10.96
C GLY A 280 -8.60 12.18 -12.41
N ALA A 281 -7.81 11.65 -13.31
CA ALA A 281 -8.07 11.63 -14.75
C ALA A 281 -7.61 10.31 -15.33
N PHE A 282 -8.35 9.77 -16.30
CA PHE A 282 -7.93 8.57 -17.01
C PHE A 282 -6.58 8.76 -17.70
N VAL A 283 -5.78 7.70 -17.71
CA VAL A 283 -4.50 7.63 -18.41
C VAL A 283 -4.43 6.31 -19.19
N GLY A 284 -4.19 6.40 -20.48
CA GLY A 284 -4.14 5.21 -21.36
C GLY A 284 -5.50 4.60 -21.63
N THR A 285 -6.03 3.84 -20.71
CA THR A 285 -7.31 3.11 -20.80
C THR A 285 -8.32 3.64 -19.78
N ASP A 286 -9.54 3.11 -19.81
CA ASP A 286 -10.64 3.50 -18.90
C ASP A 286 -10.59 2.86 -17.51
N HIS A 287 -9.64 1.96 -17.24
CA HIS A 287 -9.39 1.41 -15.90
C HIS A 287 -8.09 1.89 -15.24
N HIS A 288 -7.34 2.77 -15.87
CA HIS A 288 -6.21 3.42 -15.24
C HIS A 288 -6.50 4.88 -14.97
N VAL A 289 -6.43 5.28 -13.70
CA VAL A 289 -6.67 6.65 -13.25
C VAL A 289 -5.40 7.19 -12.61
N ARG A 290 -4.89 8.32 -13.09
CA ARG A 290 -3.82 9.06 -12.38
C ARG A 290 -4.42 10.13 -11.48
N ILE A 291 -3.83 10.35 -10.34
CA ILE A 291 -4.14 11.48 -9.47
C ILE A 291 -3.66 12.76 -10.14
N THR A 292 -4.51 13.79 -10.13
CA THR A 292 -4.19 15.13 -10.68
C THR A 292 -4.13 16.21 -9.61
N SER A 293 -4.69 15.93 -8.43
CA SER A 293 -4.60 16.76 -7.22
C SER A 293 -4.77 15.87 -6.02
N ALA A 294 -4.00 16.11 -4.96
CA ALA A 294 -4.09 15.44 -3.68
C ALA A 294 -3.93 16.45 -2.54
N ASP A 295 -5.01 16.70 -1.81
CA ASP A 295 -5.06 17.60 -0.68
C ASP A 295 -5.32 16.79 0.59
N LEU A 296 -4.32 16.69 1.46
CA LEU A 296 -4.41 15.97 2.72
C LEU A 296 -4.75 16.94 3.85
N THR A 297 -5.84 16.66 4.54
CA THR A 297 -6.24 17.47 5.70
C THR A 297 -6.34 16.61 6.95
N TYR A 298 -6.02 17.19 8.11
CA TYR A 298 -6.28 16.59 9.40
C TYR A 298 -7.07 17.55 10.31
N ASN A 299 -7.92 16.99 11.17
CA ASN A 299 -8.69 17.78 12.13
C ASN A 299 -7.81 18.20 13.30
N SER A 300 -7.44 19.47 13.34
CA SER A 300 -6.53 20.01 14.37
C SER A 300 -7.22 20.39 15.68
N VAL A 301 -8.56 20.38 15.74
CA VAL A 301 -9.34 20.89 16.86
C VAL A 301 -10.07 19.79 17.63
N GLY A 302 -10.69 18.84 16.93
CA GLY A 302 -11.49 17.79 17.56
C GLY A 302 -10.63 16.77 18.33
N PRO A 303 -9.69 16.08 17.67
CA PRO A 303 -8.80 15.11 18.31
C PRO A 303 -7.70 15.77 19.14
N SER A 304 -7.23 15.06 20.16
CA SER A 304 -6.00 15.40 20.86
C SER A 304 -4.83 14.66 20.22
N TRP A 305 -3.89 15.37 19.61
CA TRP A 305 -2.80 14.79 18.85
C TRP A 305 -1.52 14.56 19.66
N TYR A 306 -0.83 13.48 19.37
CA TYR A 306 0.56 13.24 19.73
C TYR A 306 1.41 13.32 18.45
N PHE A 307 2.37 14.21 18.42
CA PHE A 307 3.34 14.34 17.34
C PHE A 307 4.65 13.69 17.77
N ASN A 308 4.98 12.56 17.16
CA ASN A 308 6.26 11.88 17.38
C ASN A 308 7.41 12.79 16.94
N GLN A 309 8.30 13.13 17.86
CA GLN A 309 9.48 13.97 17.59
C GLN A 309 10.76 13.14 17.51
N LEU A 310 10.66 11.82 17.51
CA LEU A 310 11.79 10.94 17.29
C LEU A 310 11.90 10.63 15.80
N SER A 311 13.06 10.89 15.22
CA SER A 311 13.34 10.49 13.85
C SER A 311 13.53 8.97 13.79
N ASN A 312 12.91 8.32 12.77
CA ASN A 312 13.13 6.92 12.48
C ASN A 312 14.40 6.66 11.62
N GLU A 313 15.41 7.53 11.72
CA GLU A 313 16.70 7.39 11.02
C GLU A 313 17.40 6.06 11.30
N VAL A 314 17.01 5.36 12.36
CA VAL A 314 17.51 4.03 12.71
C VAL A 314 16.93 2.93 11.81
N ILE A 315 15.83 3.17 11.11
CA ILE A 315 15.46 2.34 9.96
C ILE A 315 16.40 2.81 8.84
N GLU A 316 17.65 2.32 8.89
CA GLU A 316 18.49 2.41 7.70
C GLU A 316 17.64 1.89 6.54
N PRO A 317 17.38 2.67 5.48
CA PRO A 317 16.89 2.08 4.26
C PRO A 317 17.91 0.99 3.97
N GLY A 318 17.46 -0.27 4.01
CA GLY A 318 18.28 -1.36 3.49
C GLY A 318 18.75 -0.86 2.13
N PRO A 319 20.00 -1.09 1.73
CA PRO A 319 20.55 -0.47 0.53
C PRO A 319 19.44 -0.51 -0.50
N PHE A 320 19.05 0.66 -0.97
CA PHE A 320 18.02 0.82 -1.97
C PHE A 320 18.31 -0.29 -2.98
N VAL A 321 17.58 -1.38 -2.91
CA VAL A 321 17.59 -2.33 -3.99
C VAL A 321 16.80 -1.56 -5.01
N ALA A 322 17.48 -0.62 -5.65
CA ALA A 322 17.07 -0.10 -6.91
C ALA A 322 16.62 -1.34 -7.64
N SER A 323 15.35 -1.41 -8.02
CA SER A 323 14.84 -2.54 -8.77
C SER A 323 15.95 -2.83 -9.76
N VAL A 324 16.71 -3.90 -9.49
CA VAL A 324 17.86 -4.20 -10.36
C VAL A 324 17.14 -4.38 -11.67
N PRO A 325 17.31 -3.50 -12.67
CA PRO A 325 16.61 -3.64 -13.93
C PRO A 325 16.88 -5.06 -14.28
N SER A 326 15.82 -5.89 -14.30
CA SER A 326 15.93 -7.34 -14.31
C SER A 326 16.90 -7.64 -15.44
N LEU A 327 18.13 -8.04 -15.09
CA LEU A 327 19.12 -8.38 -16.10
C LEU A 327 18.46 -9.53 -16.81
N ARG A 328 17.71 -9.18 -17.88
CA ARG A 328 17.10 -10.17 -18.74
C ARG A 328 18.16 -11.23 -19.00
N PRO A 329 17.83 -12.52 -19.12
CA PRO A 329 18.83 -13.59 -19.27
C PRO A 329 19.92 -13.28 -20.33
N PHE A 330 19.64 -12.36 -21.26
CA PHE A 330 20.60 -11.81 -22.19
C PHE A 330 21.67 -10.88 -21.57
N GLY A 331 21.42 -10.23 -20.45
CA GLY A 331 22.42 -9.40 -19.76
C GLY A 331 23.50 -10.25 -19.08
N PHE A 332 23.14 -11.39 -18.52
CA PHE A 332 24.12 -12.32 -17.95
C PHE A 332 24.98 -12.99 -19.04
N ALA A 333 24.39 -13.27 -20.21
CA ALA A 333 25.14 -13.78 -21.34
C ALA A 333 26.16 -12.75 -21.87
N ALA A 334 25.78 -11.48 -21.95
CA ALA A 334 26.68 -10.39 -22.38
C ALA A 334 27.78 -10.11 -21.36
N ALA A 335 27.46 -10.08 -20.04
CA ALA A 335 28.44 -9.90 -18.99
C ALA A 335 29.41 -11.12 -18.90
N GLY A 336 28.89 -12.32 -19.07
CA GLY A 336 29.69 -13.54 -19.15
C GLY A 336 30.64 -13.55 -20.35
N LEU A 337 30.19 -13.05 -21.50
CA LEU A 337 31.00 -12.95 -22.70
C LEU A 337 32.13 -11.91 -22.57
N VAL A 338 31.87 -10.77 -21.93
CA VAL A 338 32.90 -9.75 -21.68
C VAL A 338 33.98 -10.27 -20.72
N LEU A 339 33.61 -11.02 -19.69
CA LEU A 339 34.56 -11.63 -18.77
C LEU A 339 35.35 -12.77 -19.42
N ALA A 340 34.74 -13.57 -20.30
CA ALA A 340 35.43 -14.61 -21.05
C ALA A 340 36.44 -14.03 -22.05
N VAL A 341 36.11 -12.94 -22.74
CA VAL A 341 37.04 -12.26 -23.66
C VAL A 341 38.19 -11.60 -22.90
N ALA A 342 37.92 -10.96 -21.75
CA ALA A 342 38.98 -10.38 -20.91
C ALA A 342 39.89 -11.46 -20.33
N GLY A 343 39.34 -12.60 -19.92
CA GLY A 343 40.12 -13.75 -19.44
C GLY A 343 41.00 -14.37 -20.52
N SER A 344 40.50 -14.51 -21.74
CA SER A 344 41.24 -15.06 -22.88
C SER A 344 42.42 -14.14 -23.30
N LEU A 345 42.22 -12.83 -23.28
CA LEU A 345 43.29 -11.88 -23.60
C LEU A 345 44.39 -11.85 -22.53
N ALA A 346 44.04 -12.05 -21.26
CA ALA A 346 45.03 -12.14 -20.17
C ALA A 346 45.86 -13.42 -20.25
N LEU A 347 45.32 -14.53 -20.73
CA LEU A 347 46.03 -15.77 -20.93
C LEU A 347 46.97 -15.76 -22.16
N GLN A 348 46.61 -15.08 -23.24
CA GLN A 348 47.46 -14.92 -24.42
C GLN A 348 48.69 -14.03 -24.11
N ASN A 349 48.59 -13.03 -23.27
CA ASN A 349 49.73 -12.19 -22.88
C ASN A 349 50.69 -12.86 -21.91
N ARG A 350 50.35 -13.99 -21.31
CA ARG A 350 51.27 -14.77 -20.45
C ARG A 350 52.12 -15.81 -21.18
N HIS A 351 51.80 -16.15 -22.43
CA HIS A 351 52.58 -17.12 -23.21
C HIS A 351 53.50 -16.47 -24.27
N GLY A 352 53.60 -15.15 -24.31
CA GLY A 352 54.42 -14.40 -25.25
C GLY A 352 55.76 -13.86 -24.72
N SER A 353 56.18 -14.25 -23.49
CA SER A 353 57.46 -13.84 -22.93
C SER A 353 58.23 -15.06 -22.42
N ASN A 354 58.84 -15.78 -23.36
CA ASN A 354 60.05 -16.57 -23.21
C ASN A 354 60.83 -16.50 -24.53
#